data_0721f8d0cc5af1f17a47ffc4fd70f6a2
#
_entry.id   0721f8d0cc5af1f17a47ffc4fd70f6a2
#
_cell.length_a   1.000
_cell.length_b   1.000
_cell.length_c   1.000
_cell.angle_alpha   90.00
_cell.angle_beta   90.00
_cell.angle_gamma   90.00
#
_symmetry.space_group_name_H-M   'P 1'
#
loop_
_entity.id
_entity.type
_entity.pdbx_description
1 polymer ?
#
loop_
_entity_poly.entity_id
_entity_poly.type
_entity_poly.pdbx_seq_one_letter_code
_entity_poly.pdbx_strand_id
1 'polypeptide(L)'
;MVQTSQRMTFASGDLTLEGALQLPATTPAPGVVVCHPHPQYGGDMENNVVTAACQALVQQGYVALRFNFRGMGGSGGAFDQGNGEREDVRAALKHLASLPEVDEGRVGLVGYSFGAMMAAEVAHAGLRALALISPPVGFTDLRVGWGCPALLLGCEGDNIAPAERLRAVADQPDVELKLFAGGDHSWWGREDDLSQALGKFFARHMDGSS
;
A
#
# COMPACT_ATOMS: atom_id res chain seq x y z
N MET A 1 -0.77 20.62 11.97
CA MET A 1 0.18 20.04 12.93
C MET A 1 1.06 19.06 12.17
N VAL A 2 2.38 19.11 12.37
CA VAL A 2 3.30 18.14 11.75
C VAL A 2 3.05 16.79 12.38
N GLN A 3 2.55 15.84 11.59
CA GLN A 3 2.35 14.46 12.03
C GLN A 3 3.74 13.82 12.18
N THR A 4 4.09 13.45 13.39
CA THR A 4 5.40 12.84 13.69
C THR A 4 5.42 11.40 13.17
N SER A 5 6.35 11.10 12.28
CA SER A 5 6.64 9.73 11.88
C SER A 5 7.61 9.11 12.89
N GLN A 6 7.22 8.02 13.50
CA GLN A 6 8.02 7.27 14.47
C GLN A 6 8.75 6.13 13.76
N ARG A 7 10.08 6.16 13.72
CA ARG A 7 10.89 5.03 13.24
C ARG A 7 10.76 3.84 14.18
N MET A 8 10.69 2.66 13.58
CA MET A 8 10.55 1.41 14.32
C MET A 8 11.17 0.25 13.55
N THR A 9 11.25 -0.89 14.20
CA THR A 9 11.61 -2.16 13.56
C THR A 9 10.64 -3.25 13.98
N PHE A 10 10.46 -4.26 13.12
CA PHE A 10 9.65 -5.43 13.41
C PHE A 10 10.25 -6.68 12.74
N ALA A 11 9.85 -7.86 13.22
CA ALA A 11 10.36 -9.13 12.72
C ALA A 11 9.60 -9.60 11.46
N SER A 12 10.35 -10.14 10.48
CA SER A 12 9.86 -10.93 9.35
C SER A 12 10.65 -12.24 9.28
N GLY A 13 10.11 -13.31 9.88
CA GLY A 13 10.88 -14.53 10.14
C GLY A 13 12.12 -14.21 10.99
N ASP A 14 13.30 -14.60 10.51
CA ASP A 14 14.58 -14.33 11.16
C ASP A 14 15.17 -12.95 10.85
N LEU A 15 14.48 -12.16 10.01
CA LEU A 15 14.91 -10.82 9.62
C LEU A 15 14.27 -9.75 10.52
N THR A 16 14.98 -8.63 10.66
CA THR A 16 14.45 -7.38 11.20
C THR A 16 14.23 -6.41 10.06
N LEU A 17 13.02 -5.89 9.94
CA LEU A 17 12.65 -4.87 8.94
C LEU A 17 12.55 -3.50 9.58
N GLU A 18 13.00 -2.49 8.86
CA GLU A 18 12.84 -1.07 9.21
C GLU A 18 11.48 -0.57 8.74
N GLY A 19 10.80 0.19 9.60
CA GLY A 19 9.52 0.81 9.29
C GLY A 19 9.36 2.20 9.89
N ALA A 20 8.29 2.86 9.52
CA ALA A 20 7.89 4.15 10.04
C ALA A 20 6.37 4.18 10.25
N LEU A 21 5.97 4.40 11.50
CA LEU A 21 4.58 4.49 11.93
C LEU A 21 4.15 5.95 12.00
N GLN A 22 3.00 6.27 11.46
CA GLN A 22 2.36 7.57 11.57
C GLN A 22 0.98 7.40 12.22
N LEU A 23 0.71 8.20 13.23
CA LEU A 23 -0.51 8.13 14.03
C LEU A 23 -1.45 9.29 13.69
N PRO A 24 -2.76 9.04 13.62
CA PRO A 24 -3.77 10.09 13.58
C PRO A 24 -3.90 10.77 14.94
N ALA A 25 -4.75 11.79 15.03
CA ALA A 25 -4.98 12.55 16.26
C ALA A 25 -5.62 11.70 17.38
N THR A 26 -6.33 10.64 17.01
CA THR A 26 -7.05 9.76 17.96
C THR A 26 -6.73 8.31 17.66
N THR A 27 -6.42 7.53 18.68
CA THR A 27 -6.21 6.07 18.63
C THR A 27 -7.00 5.40 19.77
N PRO A 28 -7.39 4.11 19.64
CA PRO A 28 -7.14 3.25 18.50
C PRO A 28 -7.91 3.67 17.26
N ALA A 29 -7.35 3.38 16.09
CA ALA A 29 -7.91 3.72 14.78
C ALA A 29 -7.65 2.58 13.77
N PRO A 30 -8.36 2.53 12.62
CA PRO A 30 -8.04 1.56 11.58
C PRO A 30 -6.61 1.71 11.10
N GLY A 31 -5.95 0.59 10.75
CA GLY A 31 -4.55 0.58 10.33
C GLY A 31 -4.38 0.25 8.85
N VAL A 32 -3.40 0.86 8.19
CA VAL A 32 -3.07 0.58 6.79
C VAL A 32 -1.56 0.39 6.62
N VAL A 33 -1.16 -0.73 6.01
CA VAL A 33 0.22 -0.95 5.57
C VAL A 33 0.41 -0.37 4.18
N VAL A 34 1.54 0.30 3.93
CA VAL A 34 1.90 0.88 2.64
C VAL A 34 3.23 0.31 2.15
N CYS A 35 3.21 -0.38 1.01
CA CYS A 35 4.34 -1.08 0.40
C CYS A 35 4.97 -0.24 -0.71
N HIS A 36 6.29 -0.10 -0.68
CA HIS A 36 7.07 0.71 -1.61
C HIS A 36 7.33 0.03 -2.98
N PRO A 37 7.73 0.80 -4.02
CA PRO A 37 8.03 0.26 -5.34
C PRO A 37 9.32 -0.58 -5.34
N HIS A 38 9.76 -1.00 -6.53
CA HIS A 38 10.79 -2.04 -6.68
C HIS A 38 12.12 -1.68 -6.03
N PRO A 39 12.63 -2.52 -5.09
CA PRO A 39 13.87 -2.27 -4.36
C PRO A 39 15.06 -1.96 -5.26
N GLN A 40 15.28 -2.77 -6.29
CA GLN A 40 16.44 -2.66 -7.17
C GLN A 40 16.39 -1.47 -8.15
N TYR A 41 15.25 -0.74 -8.21
CA TYR A 41 15.09 0.46 -9.04
C TYR A 41 14.93 1.72 -8.18
N GLY A 42 15.53 1.72 -6.98
CA GLY A 42 15.53 2.86 -6.07
C GLY A 42 14.25 3.05 -5.26
N GLY A 43 13.41 2.01 -5.18
CA GLY A 43 12.23 2.03 -4.34
C GLY A 43 12.58 1.83 -2.88
N ASP A 44 12.06 2.69 -2.01
CA ASP A 44 12.13 2.59 -0.56
C ASP A 44 10.88 3.22 0.09
N MET A 45 10.79 3.16 1.40
CA MET A 45 9.63 3.68 2.15
C MET A 45 9.54 5.22 2.16
N GLU A 46 10.56 5.95 1.70
CA GLU A 46 10.55 7.42 1.57
C GLU A 46 10.14 7.89 0.17
N ASN A 47 9.79 6.97 -0.74
CA ASN A 47 9.27 7.30 -2.05
C ASN A 47 8.08 8.27 -1.98
N ASN A 48 7.97 9.21 -2.95
CA ASN A 48 6.94 10.26 -2.97
C ASN A 48 5.50 9.68 -2.89
N VAL A 49 5.20 8.62 -3.64
CA VAL A 49 3.87 7.97 -3.65
C VAL A 49 3.57 7.33 -2.29
N VAL A 50 4.55 6.64 -1.69
CA VAL A 50 4.42 6.00 -0.38
C VAL A 50 4.16 7.03 0.71
N THR A 51 4.93 8.12 0.73
CA THR A 51 4.78 9.17 1.74
C THR A 51 3.47 9.94 1.56
N ALA A 52 3.06 10.24 0.32
CA ALA A 52 1.77 10.87 0.03
C ALA A 52 0.58 9.97 0.47
N ALA A 53 0.66 8.66 0.19
CA ALA A 53 -0.36 7.71 0.64
C ALA A 53 -0.47 7.68 2.17
N CYS A 54 0.66 7.58 2.89
CA CYS A 54 0.65 7.61 4.35
C CYS A 54 0.06 8.92 4.89
N GLN A 55 0.44 10.07 4.33
CA GLN A 55 -0.11 11.37 4.75
C GLN A 55 -1.62 11.45 4.54
N ALA A 56 -2.11 11.01 3.38
CA ALA A 56 -3.53 10.97 3.08
C ALA A 56 -4.32 10.09 4.08
N LEU A 57 -3.80 8.90 4.36
CA LEU A 57 -4.42 7.96 5.30
C LEU A 57 -4.49 8.53 6.72
N VAL A 58 -3.40 9.13 7.21
CA VAL A 58 -3.37 9.72 8.56
C VAL A 58 -4.27 10.96 8.67
N GLN A 59 -4.41 11.75 7.61
CA GLN A 59 -5.36 12.86 7.55
C GLN A 59 -6.83 12.39 7.62
N GLN A 60 -7.11 11.18 7.13
CA GLN A 60 -8.42 10.53 7.25
C GLN A 60 -8.66 9.83 8.60
N GLY A 61 -7.68 9.86 9.50
CA GLY A 61 -7.82 9.26 10.82
C GLY A 61 -7.30 7.83 10.94
N TYR A 62 -6.48 7.35 10.00
CA TYR A 62 -5.92 5.99 10.02
C TYR A 62 -4.49 5.96 10.53
N VAL A 63 -4.12 4.88 11.21
CA VAL A 63 -2.71 4.56 11.48
C VAL A 63 -2.07 4.08 10.18
N ALA A 64 -0.94 4.66 9.78
CA ALA A 64 -0.23 4.26 8.57
C ALA A 64 1.17 3.71 8.92
N LEU A 65 1.45 2.48 8.47
CA LEU A 65 2.76 1.85 8.56
C LEU A 65 3.36 1.73 7.16
N ARG A 66 4.47 2.42 6.89
CA ARG A 66 5.33 2.15 5.76
C ARG A 66 6.60 1.46 6.23
N PHE A 67 7.20 0.64 5.39
CA PHE A 67 8.40 -0.12 5.75
C PHE A 67 9.30 -0.34 4.55
N ASN A 68 10.57 -0.65 4.80
CA ASN A 68 11.52 -1.08 3.80
C ASN A 68 11.48 -2.61 3.65
N PHE A 69 11.26 -3.10 2.42
CA PHE A 69 11.42 -4.51 2.12
C PHE A 69 12.83 -5.00 2.48
N ARG A 70 12.98 -6.30 2.62
CA ARG A 70 14.28 -6.95 2.88
C ARG A 70 15.38 -6.44 1.94
N GLY A 71 16.56 -6.22 2.49
CA GLY A 71 17.71 -5.71 1.76
C GLY A 71 17.68 -4.21 1.43
N MET A 72 16.66 -3.46 1.90
CA MET A 72 16.54 -2.02 1.71
C MET A 72 16.73 -1.24 3.02
N GLY A 73 17.38 -0.09 2.93
CA GLY A 73 17.62 0.78 4.08
C GLY A 73 18.22 0.04 5.27
N GLY A 74 17.57 0.10 6.43
CA GLY A 74 17.94 -0.61 7.64
C GLY A 74 17.36 -2.03 7.75
N SER A 75 16.61 -2.52 6.75
CA SER A 75 16.05 -3.87 6.74
C SER A 75 17.11 -4.91 6.44
N GLY A 76 17.08 -6.01 7.20
CA GLY A 76 17.96 -7.16 7.00
C GLY A 76 17.65 -7.95 5.72
N GLY A 77 18.52 -8.91 5.40
CA GLY A 77 18.34 -9.82 4.26
C GLY A 77 18.76 -9.22 2.93
N ALA A 78 18.17 -9.73 1.85
CA ALA A 78 18.39 -9.30 0.47
C ALA A 78 17.12 -9.49 -0.36
N PHE A 79 17.00 -8.79 -1.48
CA PHE A 79 15.90 -8.94 -2.43
C PHE A 79 15.77 -10.40 -2.89
N ASP A 80 14.56 -10.97 -2.80
CA ASP A 80 14.25 -12.38 -3.06
C ASP A 80 13.19 -12.57 -4.16
N GLN A 81 13.22 -11.71 -5.16
CA GLN A 81 12.40 -11.81 -6.37
C GLN A 81 10.88 -11.92 -6.09
N GLY A 82 10.42 -11.32 -5.01
CA GLY A 82 9.02 -11.31 -4.58
C GLY A 82 8.65 -12.43 -3.61
N ASN A 83 9.46 -13.49 -3.44
CA ASN A 83 9.12 -14.58 -2.52
C ASN A 83 9.18 -14.12 -1.07
N GLY A 84 10.31 -13.61 -0.67
CA GLY A 84 10.50 -13.08 0.67
C GLY A 84 9.74 -11.79 0.91
N GLU A 85 9.60 -10.94 -0.10
CA GLU A 85 8.88 -9.67 0.02
C GLU A 85 7.39 -9.88 0.33
N ARG A 86 6.77 -10.97 -0.14
CA ARG A 86 5.42 -11.35 0.29
C ARG A 86 5.35 -11.68 1.79
N GLU A 87 6.37 -12.34 2.32
CA GLU A 87 6.45 -12.60 3.77
C GLU A 87 6.64 -11.31 4.57
N ASP A 88 7.40 -10.35 4.01
CA ASP A 88 7.56 -9.03 4.63
C ASP A 88 6.24 -8.27 4.73
N VAL A 89 5.39 -8.32 3.67
CA VAL A 89 4.04 -7.73 3.72
C VAL A 89 3.17 -8.41 4.79
N ARG A 90 3.19 -9.75 4.87
CA ARG A 90 2.46 -10.49 5.92
C ARG A 90 2.93 -10.12 7.31
N ALA A 91 4.23 -9.99 7.49
CA ALA A 91 4.84 -9.58 8.76
C ALA A 91 4.42 -8.15 9.13
N ALA A 92 4.43 -7.22 8.18
CA ALA A 92 3.99 -5.83 8.39
C ALA A 92 2.51 -5.76 8.78
N LEU A 93 1.62 -6.50 8.11
CA LEU A 93 0.20 -6.58 8.44
C LEU A 93 -0.01 -7.15 9.85
N LYS A 94 0.67 -8.25 10.17
CA LYS A 94 0.61 -8.86 11.52
C LYS A 94 1.12 -7.91 12.59
N HIS A 95 2.24 -7.24 12.32
CA HIS A 95 2.81 -6.28 13.25
C HIS A 95 1.86 -5.10 13.49
N LEU A 96 1.35 -4.48 12.41
CA LEU A 96 0.40 -3.37 12.50
C LEU A 96 -0.84 -3.76 13.31
N ALA A 97 -1.44 -4.93 13.03
CA ALA A 97 -2.62 -5.42 13.74
C ALA A 97 -2.38 -5.71 15.22
N SER A 98 -1.12 -5.90 15.66
CA SER A 98 -0.77 -6.14 17.05
C SER A 98 -0.53 -4.88 17.88
N LEU A 99 -0.52 -3.70 17.23
CA LEU A 99 -0.26 -2.43 17.93
C LEU A 99 -1.51 -1.97 18.71
N PRO A 100 -1.35 -1.45 19.92
CA PRO A 100 -2.47 -0.94 20.72
C PRO A 100 -3.14 0.29 20.12
N GLU A 101 -2.47 0.99 19.22
CA GLU A 101 -2.99 2.13 18.46
C GLU A 101 -3.91 1.73 17.31
N VAL A 102 -3.97 0.43 16.97
CA VAL A 102 -4.73 -0.08 15.82
C VAL A 102 -5.98 -0.81 16.29
N ASP A 103 -7.10 -0.50 15.68
CA ASP A 103 -8.36 -1.18 15.89
C ASP A 103 -8.32 -2.58 15.24
N GLU A 104 -8.34 -3.61 16.06
CA GLU A 104 -8.27 -5.00 15.62
C GLU A 104 -9.39 -5.34 14.64
N GLY A 105 -9.04 -5.95 13.53
CA GLY A 105 -9.99 -6.32 12.46
C GLY A 105 -10.31 -5.20 11.46
N ARG A 106 -9.76 -4.00 11.63
CA ARG A 106 -9.89 -2.89 10.67
C ARG A 106 -8.55 -2.54 10.03
N VAL A 107 -8.01 -3.49 9.24
CA VAL A 107 -6.71 -3.36 8.58
C VAL A 107 -6.88 -3.32 7.07
N GLY A 108 -6.21 -2.38 6.43
CA GLY A 108 -6.11 -2.22 4.98
C GLY A 108 -4.69 -2.36 4.47
N LEU A 109 -4.55 -2.44 3.15
CA LEU A 109 -3.26 -2.60 2.49
C LEU A 109 -3.17 -1.70 1.26
N VAL A 110 -2.07 -1.00 1.10
CA VAL A 110 -1.72 -0.20 -0.08
C VAL A 110 -0.40 -0.68 -0.63
N GLY A 111 -0.29 -0.76 -1.94
CA GLY A 111 0.99 -1.01 -2.60
C GLY A 111 1.17 -0.12 -3.82
N TYR A 112 2.41 0.26 -4.10
CA TYR A 112 2.78 0.99 -5.31
C TYR A 112 3.74 0.18 -6.16
N SER A 113 3.45 0.07 -7.47
CA SER A 113 4.28 -0.63 -8.45
C SER A 113 4.59 -2.08 -8.03
N PHE A 114 5.83 -2.45 -7.77
CA PHE A 114 6.21 -3.74 -7.21
C PHE A 114 5.50 -4.02 -5.87
N GLY A 115 5.40 -3.02 -4.99
CA GLY A 115 4.64 -3.14 -3.76
C GLY A 115 3.16 -3.45 -3.99
N ALA A 116 2.58 -2.98 -5.12
CA ALA A 116 1.22 -3.35 -5.51
C ALA A 116 1.11 -4.82 -5.92
N MET A 117 2.11 -5.39 -6.61
CA MET A 117 2.16 -6.83 -6.87
C MET A 117 2.21 -7.62 -5.56
N MET A 118 3.10 -7.24 -4.64
CA MET A 118 3.24 -7.92 -3.36
C MET A 118 1.95 -7.83 -2.53
N ALA A 119 1.32 -6.66 -2.53
CA ALA A 119 0.04 -6.44 -1.87
C ALA A 119 -1.07 -7.33 -2.48
N ALA A 120 -1.17 -7.40 -3.80
CA ALA A 120 -2.14 -8.25 -4.50
C ALA A 120 -1.96 -9.75 -4.19
N GLU A 121 -0.71 -10.21 -4.11
CA GLU A 121 -0.40 -11.61 -3.78
C GLU A 121 -0.76 -12.00 -2.34
N VAL A 122 -0.69 -11.04 -1.41
CA VAL A 122 -0.94 -11.27 0.02
C VAL A 122 -2.38 -10.98 0.42
N ALA A 123 -3.10 -10.18 -0.36
CA ALA A 123 -4.46 -9.77 -0.04
C ALA A 123 -5.43 -10.96 0.12
N HIS A 124 -6.35 -10.83 1.07
CA HIS A 124 -7.32 -11.85 1.44
C HIS A 124 -8.60 -11.21 2.02
N ALA A 125 -9.65 -12.01 2.19
CA ALA A 125 -10.98 -11.57 2.65
C ALA A 125 -11.01 -10.95 4.08
N GLY A 126 -9.93 -11.08 4.83
CA GLY A 126 -9.80 -10.43 6.15
C GLY A 126 -9.35 -8.98 6.10
N LEU A 127 -8.90 -8.49 4.93
CA LEU A 127 -8.61 -7.08 4.74
C LEU A 127 -9.90 -6.28 4.52
N ARG A 128 -9.99 -5.09 5.09
CA ARG A 128 -11.11 -4.18 4.89
C ARG A 128 -11.07 -3.47 3.55
N ALA A 129 -9.87 -3.18 3.06
CA ALA A 129 -9.65 -2.49 1.80
C ALA A 129 -8.25 -2.76 1.25
N LEU A 130 -8.14 -2.82 -0.07
CA LEU A 130 -6.90 -2.95 -0.82
C LEU A 130 -6.79 -1.81 -1.83
N ALA A 131 -5.65 -1.11 -1.89
CA ALA A 131 -5.38 -0.17 -2.98
C ALA A 131 -4.07 -0.50 -3.68
N LEU A 132 -4.13 -0.60 -5.01
CA LEU A 132 -3.01 -0.94 -5.88
C LEU A 132 -2.72 0.24 -6.80
N ILE A 133 -1.62 0.92 -6.55
CA ILE A 133 -1.19 2.11 -7.28
C ILE A 133 -0.23 1.69 -8.38
N SER A 134 -0.59 1.93 -9.62
CA SER A 134 0.22 1.58 -10.80
C SER A 134 0.85 0.17 -10.72
N PRO A 135 0.07 -0.89 -10.46
CA PRO A 135 0.62 -2.25 -10.50
C PRO A 135 1.22 -2.52 -11.88
N PRO A 136 2.41 -3.16 -11.99
CA PRO A 136 3.16 -3.28 -13.25
C PRO A 136 2.58 -4.32 -14.22
N VAL A 137 1.28 -4.21 -14.50
CA VAL A 137 0.50 -5.13 -15.36
C VAL A 137 0.93 -5.13 -16.83
N GLY A 138 1.80 -4.22 -17.23
CA GLY A 138 2.46 -4.25 -18.53
C GLY A 138 3.44 -5.41 -18.68
N PHE A 139 3.98 -5.92 -17.59
CA PHE A 139 5.04 -6.95 -17.57
C PHE A 139 4.62 -8.26 -16.92
N THR A 140 3.57 -8.26 -16.12
CA THR A 140 3.13 -9.46 -15.39
C THR A 140 1.62 -9.45 -15.20
N ASP A 141 1.04 -10.63 -15.08
CA ASP A 141 -0.35 -10.77 -14.69
C ASP A 141 -0.49 -10.52 -13.19
N LEU A 142 -1.54 -9.80 -12.83
CA LEU A 142 -1.86 -9.52 -11.45
C LEU A 142 -2.83 -10.59 -10.93
N ARG A 143 -2.53 -11.16 -9.78
CA ARG A 143 -3.49 -12.01 -9.08
C ARG A 143 -4.75 -11.19 -8.77
N VAL A 144 -5.91 -11.75 -9.01
CA VAL A 144 -7.24 -11.17 -8.74
C VAL A 144 -8.04 -12.04 -7.77
N GLY A 145 -9.24 -11.61 -7.39
CA GLY A 145 -10.08 -12.38 -6.47
C GLY A 145 -9.60 -12.25 -5.01
N TRP A 146 -9.34 -11.02 -4.59
CA TRP A 146 -8.79 -10.72 -3.24
C TRP A 146 -9.78 -10.98 -2.10
N GLY A 147 -11.09 -11.04 -2.39
CA GLY A 147 -12.14 -11.24 -1.40
C GLY A 147 -12.39 -10.04 -0.49
N CYS A 148 -11.87 -8.87 -0.85
CA CYS A 148 -12.09 -7.59 -0.19
C CYS A 148 -12.26 -6.49 -1.25
N PRO A 149 -12.90 -5.35 -0.92
CA PRO A 149 -12.97 -4.20 -1.82
C PRO A 149 -11.59 -3.74 -2.26
N ALA A 150 -11.40 -3.49 -3.55
CA ALA A 150 -10.12 -3.09 -4.11
C ALA A 150 -10.23 -1.83 -4.98
N LEU A 151 -9.21 -1.00 -4.94
CA LEU A 151 -9.04 0.17 -5.78
C LEU A 151 -7.78 0.02 -6.62
N LEU A 152 -7.91 0.13 -7.94
CA LEU A 152 -6.80 0.29 -8.87
C LEU A 152 -6.64 1.77 -9.21
N LEU A 153 -5.44 2.29 -9.09
CA LEU A 153 -5.08 3.65 -9.49
C LEU A 153 -4.00 3.61 -10.60
N GLY A 154 -4.15 4.43 -11.61
CA GLY A 154 -3.17 4.55 -12.69
C GLY A 154 -3.23 5.90 -13.38
N CYS A 155 -2.17 6.23 -14.11
CA CYS A 155 -2.09 7.38 -15.00
C CYS A 155 -2.16 6.91 -16.47
N GLU A 156 -2.82 7.66 -17.33
CA GLU A 156 -2.98 7.26 -18.75
C GLU A 156 -1.66 7.22 -19.52
N GLY A 157 -0.64 7.98 -19.08
CA GLY A 157 0.71 7.97 -19.64
C GLY A 157 1.64 6.92 -19.05
N ASP A 158 1.15 6.05 -18.16
CA ASP A 158 1.94 5.02 -17.50
C ASP A 158 2.14 3.78 -18.39
N ASN A 159 3.35 3.62 -18.95
CA ASN A 159 3.69 2.49 -19.79
C ASN A 159 4.00 1.20 -19.01
N ILE A 160 4.22 1.29 -17.70
CA ILE A 160 4.47 0.14 -16.81
C ILE A 160 3.14 -0.45 -16.34
N ALA A 161 2.14 0.42 -16.11
CA ALA A 161 0.77 0.05 -15.76
C ALA A 161 -0.23 0.57 -16.81
N PRO A 162 -0.23 0.04 -18.05
CA PRO A 162 -1.06 0.55 -19.13
C PRO A 162 -2.55 0.55 -18.78
N ALA A 163 -3.23 1.67 -19.07
CA ALA A 163 -4.64 1.88 -18.72
C ALA A 163 -5.57 0.76 -19.26
N GLU A 164 -5.28 0.23 -20.45
CA GLU A 164 -6.04 -0.89 -21.03
C GLU A 164 -5.92 -2.16 -20.19
N ARG A 165 -4.71 -2.48 -19.72
CA ARG A 165 -4.46 -3.64 -18.85
C ARG A 165 -5.11 -3.45 -17.48
N LEU A 166 -5.07 -2.24 -16.93
CA LEU A 166 -5.75 -1.92 -15.67
C LEU A 166 -7.27 -2.08 -15.80
N ARG A 167 -7.88 -1.67 -16.93
CA ARG A 167 -9.31 -1.89 -17.21
C ARG A 167 -9.65 -3.38 -17.24
N ALA A 168 -8.81 -4.21 -17.85
CA ALA A 168 -9.03 -5.65 -17.86
C ALA A 168 -8.94 -6.30 -16.48
N VAL A 169 -8.02 -5.84 -15.62
CA VAL A 169 -7.94 -6.30 -14.22
C VAL A 169 -9.15 -5.83 -13.41
N ALA A 170 -9.66 -4.62 -13.67
CA ALA A 170 -10.80 -4.05 -12.96
C ALA A 170 -12.15 -4.65 -13.37
N ASP A 171 -12.20 -5.46 -14.43
CA ASP A 171 -13.41 -6.20 -14.83
C ASP A 171 -13.68 -7.38 -13.89
N GLN A 172 -13.79 -7.07 -12.60
CA GLN A 172 -14.01 -8.01 -11.51
C GLN A 172 -15.01 -7.39 -10.51
N PRO A 173 -15.81 -8.19 -9.80
CA PRO A 173 -16.61 -7.71 -8.69
C PRO A 173 -15.74 -7.03 -7.62
N ASP A 174 -16.27 -6.00 -6.99
CA ASP A 174 -15.66 -5.27 -5.88
C ASP A 174 -14.32 -4.58 -6.21
N VAL A 175 -14.01 -4.36 -7.50
CA VAL A 175 -12.82 -3.63 -7.95
C VAL A 175 -13.22 -2.30 -8.59
N GLU A 176 -12.76 -1.22 -7.99
CA GLU A 176 -12.88 0.13 -8.53
C GLU A 176 -11.62 0.49 -9.33
N LEU A 177 -11.76 1.14 -10.46
CA LEU A 177 -10.66 1.70 -11.23
C LEU A 177 -10.77 3.22 -11.30
N LYS A 178 -9.68 3.91 -11.02
CA LYS A 178 -9.55 5.33 -11.27
C LYS A 178 -8.30 5.62 -12.10
N LEU A 179 -8.51 6.14 -13.30
CA LEU A 179 -7.45 6.58 -14.20
C LEU A 179 -7.40 8.11 -14.22
N PHE A 180 -6.19 8.64 -14.21
CA PHE A 180 -5.93 10.06 -14.26
C PHE A 180 -5.36 10.43 -15.63
N ALA A 181 -5.97 11.42 -16.27
CA ALA A 181 -5.48 11.96 -17.54
C ALA A 181 -4.11 12.62 -17.35
N GLY A 182 -3.17 12.29 -18.20
CA GLY A 182 -1.77 12.70 -18.07
C GLY A 182 -1.08 12.03 -16.88
N GLY A 183 0.15 12.45 -16.60
CA GLY A 183 1.00 11.79 -15.60
C GLY A 183 1.57 10.47 -16.11
N ASP A 184 2.53 9.94 -15.39
CA ASP A 184 3.23 8.70 -15.70
C ASP A 184 3.35 7.81 -14.44
N HIS A 185 4.20 6.79 -14.53
CA HIS A 185 4.42 5.85 -13.44
C HIS A 185 4.91 6.49 -12.15
N SER A 186 5.64 7.63 -12.23
CA SER A 186 6.26 8.28 -11.08
C SER A 186 5.31 9.07 -10.19
N TRP A 187 4.12 9.43 -10.69
CA TRP A 187 3.10 10.24 -10.01
C TRP A 187 3.56 11.65 -9.57
N TRP A 188 4.67 12.15 -10.11
CA TRP A 188 5.14 13.49 -9.78
C TRP A 188 4.10 14.57 -10.13
N GLY A 189 3.77 15.40 -9.12
CA GLY A 189 2.74 16.43 -9.24
C GLY A 189 1.30 15.92 -9.26
N ARG A 190 1.09 14.63 -8.93
CA ARG A 190 -0.20 13.96 -8.83
C ARG A 190 -0.49 13.42 -7.42
N GLU A 191 0.33 13.80 -6.44
CA GLU A 191 0.21 13.32 -5.07
C GLU A 191 -1.12 13.73 -4.44
N ASP A 192 -1.68 14.89 -4.79
CA ASP A 192 -2.99 15.34 -4.32
C ASP A 192 -4.14 14.50 -4.92
N ASP A 193 -4.07 14.19 -6.21
CA ASP A 193 -5.02 13.32 -6.89
C ASP A 193 -5.05 11.92 -6.28
N LEU A 194 -3.87 11.36 -6.01
CA LEU A 194 -3.67 10.09 -5.33
C LEU A 194 -4.28 10.12 -3.93
N SER A 195 -3.92 11.13 -3.14
CA SER A 195 -4.36 11.32 -1.76
C SER A 195 -5.89 11.39 -1.66
N GLN A 196 -6.53 12.16 -2.56
CA GLN A 196 -7.97 12.27 -2.60
C GLN A 196 -8.67 10.95 -2.97
N ALA A 197 -8.08 10.20 -3.92
CA ALA A 197 -8.64 8.92 -4.34
C ALA A 197 -8.56 7.88 -3.23
N LEU A 198 -7.40 7.75 -2.59
CA LEU A 198 -7.19 6.85 -1.45
C LEU A 198 -8.11 7.22 -0.28
N GLY A 199 -8.15 8.50 0.12
CA GLY A 199 -8.97 8.94 1.23
C GLY A 199 -10.46 8.60 1.03
N LYS A 200 -11.00 8.87 -0.16
CA LYS A 200 -12.41 8.55 -0.48
C LYS A 200 -12.71 7.06 -0.47
N PHE A 201 -11.79 6.25 -0.98
CA PHE A 201 -11.96 4.80 -1.03
C PHE A 201 -11.90 4.19 0.37
N PHE A 202 -10.87 4.50 1.13
CA PHE A 202 -10.70 3.96 2.48
C PHE A 202 -11.82 4.39 3.43
N ALA A 203 -12.29 5.64 3.35
CA ALA A 203 -13.43 6.11 4.17
C ALA A 203 -14.69 5.28 3.94
N ARG A 204 -14.98 4.85 2.71
CA ARG A 204 -16.15 4.02 2.43
C ARG A 204 -16.05 2.59 2.99
N HIS A 205 -14.84 2.03 3.07
CA HIS A 205 -14.64 0.63 3.39
C HIS A 205 -14.05 0.37 4.78
N MET A 206 -13.36 1.37 5.36
CA MET A 206 -12.77 1.25 6.69
C MET A 206 -13.67 1.83 7.80
N ASP A 207 -14.51 2.85 7.50
CA ASP A 207 -15.34 3.52 8.50
C ASP A 207 -16.75 2.90 8.62
N GLY A 208 -17.18 2.13 7.62
CA GLY A 208 -18.47 1.44 7.62
C GLY A 208 -18.57 0.42 8.75
N SER A 209 -19.55 0.60 9.64
CA SER A 209 -19.97 -0.42 10.60
C SER A 209 -20.48 -1.65 9.84
N SER A 210 -20.02 -2.81 10.21
CA SER A 210 -20.52 -4.12 9.76
C SER A 210 -21.95 -4.33 10.22
#